data_615a79c63a01b61883c719cc62d012cc
#
_entry.id   615a79c63a01b61883c719cc62d012cc
#
_cell.length_a   1.000
_cell.length_b   1.000
_cell.length_c   1.000
_cell.angle_alpha   90.00
_cell.angle_beta   90.00
_cell.angle_gamma   90.00
#
_symmetry.space_group_name_H-M   'P 1'
#
loop_
_entity.id
_entity.type
_entity.pdbx_description
1 polymer ?
#
loop_
_entity_poly.entity_id
_entity_poly.type
_entity_poly.pdbx_seq_one_letter_code
_entity_poly.pdbx_strand_id
1 'polypeptide(L)'
;MPKIYISGGPGSGKTTYAKKLSQELNIPCFDLDEVKWINRPNAFNLRRPKEERTALLNQILSENKDWILEGVYFQDWIIPVIEQADKVIILKPPRRLRQFRIIKRSLRRMFHIEPKKHRENPITLFRLLRWSYEYEKKYLPILLEKTKKENKIVEMIDSPNHKIHFILTNTTTT
;
A
#
# COMPACT_ATOMS: atom_id res chain seq x y z
N MET A 1 8.09 -2.93 -19.25
CA MET A 1 8.35 -2.08 -18.07
C MET A 1 7.30 -2.36 -17.02
N PRO A 2 7.65 -2.45 -15.71
CA PRO A 2 6.79 -3.14 -14.77
C PRO A 2 5.69 -2.27 -14.16
N LYS A 3 4.48 -2.82 -14.07
CA LYS A 3 3.35 -2.32 -13.31
C LYS A 3 3.24 -3.11 -12.02
N ILE A 4 3.52 -2.50 -10.87
CA ILE A 4 3.65 -3.20 -9.59
C ILE A 4 2.64 -2.68 -8.57
N TYR A 5 1.80 -3.57 -8.06
CA TYR A 5 0.93 -3.25 -6.93
C TYR A 5 1.55 -3.79 -5.64
N ILE A 6 1.76 -2.89 -4.66
CA ILE A 6 2.33 -3.23 -3.36
C ILE A 6 1.28 -3.08 -2.28
N SER A 7 0.93 -4.19 -1.63
CA SER A 7 -0.04 -4.19 -0.53
C SER A 7 0.57 -4.67 0.78
N GLY A 8 -0.08 -4.32 1.87
CA GLY A 8 0.31 -4.74 3.21
C GLY A 8 -0.42 -3.98 4.29
N GLY A 9 -0.61 -4.61 5.43
CA GLY A 9 -1.31 -4.02 6.57
C GLY A 9 -0.59 -2.81 7.17
N PRO A 10 -1.25 -2.10 8.10
CA PRO A 10 -0.61 -1.04 8.87
C PRO A 10 0.69 -1.51 9.51
N GLY A 11 1.75 -0.70 9.43
CA GLY A 11 3.08 -1.03 9.99
C GLY A 11 3.90 -2.03 9.18
N SER A 12 3.44 -2.50 8.02
CA SER A 12 4.19 -3.44 7.17
C SER A 12 5.47 -2.83 6.58
N GLY A 13 5.51 -1.51 6.36
CA GLY A 13 6.61 -0.83 5.70
C GLY A 13 6.45 -0.70 4.18
N LYS A 14 5.24 -0.96 3.64
CA LYS A 14 4.95 -0.90 2.20
C LYS A 14 5.36 0.43 1.56
N THR A 15 5.04 1.57 2.18
CA THR A 15 5.41 2.90 1.65
C THR A 15 6.94 3.08 1.54
N THR A 16 7.69 2.61 2.54
CA THR A 16 9.16 2.66 2.51
C THR A 16 9.71 1.76 1.42
N TYR A 17 9.16 0.55 1.29
CA TYR A 17 9.54 -0.39 0.27
C TYR A 17 9.20 0.11 -1.14
N ALA A 18 7.98 0.64 -1.34
CA ALA A 18 7.55 1.19 -2.61
C ALA A 18 8.42 2.36 -3.08
N LYS A 19 8.75 3.29 -2.18
CA LYS A 19 9.65 4.41 -2.49
C LYS A 19 11.06 3.94 -2.84
N LYS A 20 11.60 2.97 -2.10
CA LYS A 20 12.91 2.40 -2.42
C LYS A 20 12.91 1.72 -3.78
N LEU A 21 11.90 0.90 -4.07
CA LEU A 21 11.75 0.24 -5.36
C LEU A 21 11.59 1.25 -6.51
N SER A 22 10.82 2.32 -6.29
CA SER A 22 10.65 3.42 -7.24
C SER A 22 11.98 4.10 -7.59
N GLN A 23 12.83 4.34 -6.59
CA GLN A 23 14.15 4.91 -6.81
C GLN A 23 15.09 3.96 -7.57
N GLU A 24 15.07 2.66 -7.22
CA GLU A 24 15.92 1.66 -7.86
C GLU A 24 15.52 1.39 -9.31
N LEU A 25 14.22 1.39 -9.61
CA LEU A 25 13.71 1.14 -10.97
C LEU A 25 13.54 2.42 -11.81
N ASN A 26 13.65 3.60 -11.18
CA ASN A 26 13.37 4.90 -11.77
C ASN A 26 11.97 5.00 -12.39
N ILE A 27 10.94 4.50 -11.66
CA ILE A 27 9.54 4.55 -12.07
C ILE A 27 8.68 5.27 -11.02
N PRO A 28 7.57 5.93 -11.43
CA PRO A 28 6.72 6.69 -10.51
C PRO A 28 6.04 5.79 -9.48
N CYS A 29 5.90 6.31 -8.26
CA CYS A 29 5.22 5.63 -7.16
C CYS A 29 4.06 6.48 -6.63
N PHE A 30 2.88 5.88 -6.54
CA PHE A 30 1.65 6.52 -6.09
C PHE A 30 1.08 5.84 -4.85
N ASP A 31 0.66 6.64 -3.88
CA ASP A 31 -0.03 6.19 -2.67
C ASP A 31 -1.55 6.16 -2.91
N LEU A 32 -2.18 5.00 -2.83
CA LEU A 32 -3.63 4.86 -2.96
C LEU A 32 -4.41 5.58 -1.84
N ASP A 33 -3.74 5.94 -0.72
CA ASP A 33 -4.34 6.81 0.27
C ASP A 33 -4.61 8.21 -0.30
N GLU A 34 -3.75 8.73 -1.17
CA GLU A 34 -3.95 10.03 -1.85
C GLU A 34 -5.05 9.97 -2.90
N VAL A 35 -5.25 8.82 -3.52
CA VAL A 35 -6.39 8.59 -4.43
C VAL A 35 -7.71 8.53 -3.66
N LYS A 36 -7.73 7.90 -2.48
CA LYS A 36 -8.95 7.72 -1.69
C LYS A 36 -9.33 8.91 -0.85
N TRP A 37 -8.35 9.66 -0.33
CA TRP A 37 -8.56 10.72 0.63
C TRP A 37 -8.11 12.08 0.08
N ILE A 38 -8.91 13.10 0.33
CA ILE A 38 -8.53 14.50 0.14
C ILE A 38 -7.86 14.95 1.43
N ASN A 39 -6.55 15.19 1.37
CA ASN A 39 -5.79 15.70 2.52
C ASN A 39 -6.19 17.14 2.79
N ARG A 40 -6.62 17.45 4.02
CA ARG A 40 -6.93 18.80 4.48
C ARG A 40 -5.97 19.18 5.58
N PRO A 41 -5.21 20.27 5.45
CA PRO A 41 -4.38 20.79 6.53
C PRO A 41 -5.25 21.06 7.77
N ASN A 42 -4.83 20.58 8.94
CA ASN A 42 -5.47 20.79 10.23
C ASN A 42 -6.91 20.27 10.38
N ALA A 43 -7.41 19.46 9.46
CA ALA A 43 -8.74 18.85 9.49
C ALA A 43 -8.68 17.33 9.32
N PHE A 44 -9.82 16.66 9.53
CA PHE A 44 -9.95 15.26 9.14
C PHE A 44 -9.93 15.13 7.62
N ASN A 45 -9.21 14.13 7.10
CA ASN A 45 -9.22 13.84 5.68
C ASN A 45 -10.65 13.51 5.23
N LEU A 46 -11.04 14.13 4.13
CA LEU A 46 -12.32 13.85 3.50
C LEU A 46 -12.17 12.66 2.56
N ARG A 47 -13.13 11.74 2.62
CA ARG A 47 -13.18 10.65 1.63
C ARG A 47 -13.55 11.25 0.27
N ARG A 48 -12.70 10.99 -0.74
CA ARG A 48 -12.98 11.42 -2.12
C ARG A 48 -14.24 10.76 -2.64
N PRO A 49 -15.16 11.48 -3.31
CA PRO A 49 -16.30 10.91 -4.01
C PRO A 49 -15.90 9.75 -4.93
N LYS A 50 -16.81 8.80 -5.14
CA LYS A 50 -16.51 7.59 -5.91
C LYS A 50 -16.07 7.92 -7.34
N GLU A 51 -16.75 8.85 -7.96
CA GLU A 51 -16.55 9.28 -9.34
C GLU A 51 -15.17 9.94 -9.50
N GLU A 52 -14.84 10.89 -8.66
CA GLU A 52 -13.54 11.58 -8.66
C GLU A 52 -12.38 10.60 -8.36
N ARG A 53 -12.60 9.69 -7.43
CA ARG A 53 -11.59 8.67 -7.09
C ARG A 53 -11.33 7.74 -8.26
N THR A 54 -12.39 7.31 -8.96
CA THR A 54 -12.28 6.45 -10.14
C THR A 54 -11.60 7.19 -11.29
N ALA A 55 -11.95 8.44 -11.53
CA ALA A 55 -11.33 9.26 -12.55
C ALA A 55 -9.83 9.44 -12.29
N LEU A 56 -9.45 9.79 -11.05
CA LEU A 56 -8.05 9.96 -10.67
C LEU A 56 -7.24 8.66 -10.80
N LEU A 57 -7.83 7.53 -10.38
CA LEU A 57 -7.16 6.24 -10.54
C LEU A 57 -6.95 5.90 -12.01
N ASN A 58 -7.98 6.06 -12.84
CA ASN A 58 -7.89 5.79 -14.27
C ASN A 58 -6.88 6.69 -14.96
N GLN A 59 -6.81 7.97 -14.56
CA GLN A 59 -5.81 8.90 -15.04
C GLN A 59 -4.39 8.38 -14.73
N ILE A 60 -4.11 8.00 -13.48
CA ILE A 60 -2.79 7.45 -13.10
C ILE A 60 -2.45 6.22 -13.94
N LEU A 61 -3.40 5.30 -14.13
CA LEU A 61 -3.18 4.05 -14.87
C LEU A 61 -2.97 4.26 -16.37
N SER A 62 -3.62 5.27 -16.98
CA SER A 62 -3.54 5.55 -18.42
C SER A 62 -2.35 6.42 -18.81
N GLU A 63 -1.97 7.38 -17.97
CA GLU A 63 -0.87 8.31 -18.25
C GLU A 63 0.51 7.71 -18.00
N ASN A 64 0.59 6.62 -17.21
CA ASN A 64 1.86 6.01 -16.83
C ASN A 64 1.98 4.60 -17.44
N LYS A 65 2.97 4.40 -18.30
CA LYS A 65 3.31 3.08 -18.86
C LYS A 65 3.79 2.12 -17.78
N ASP A 66 4.53 2.65 -16.82
CA ASP A 66 5.11 1.96 -15.68
C ASP A 66 4.68 2.65 -14.41
N TRP A 67 4.42 1.90 -13.38
CA TRP A 67 4.02 2.47 -12.10
C TRP A 67 4.22 1.50 -10.93
N ILE A 68 4.43 2.07 -9.76
CA ILE A 68 4.25 1.40 -8.48
C ILE A 68 3.06 2.04 -7.80
N LEU A 69 2.03 1.27 -7.51
CA LEU A 69 0.89 1.68 -6.68
C LEU A 69 0.96 0.97 -5.34
N GLU A 70 0.93 1.73 -4.24
CA GLU A 70 0.96 1.15 -2.90
C GLU A 70 -0.30 1.46 -2.10
N GLY A 71 -0.77 0.49 -1.32
CA GLY A 71 -1.93 0.70 -0.45
C GLY A 71 -2.37 -0.54 0.30
N VAL A 72 -3.33 -0.35 1.21
CA VAL A 72 -3.90 -1.41 2.06
C VAL A 72 -5.25 -1.91 1.56
N TYR A 73 -5.59 -1.57 0.35
CA TYR A 73 -6.94 -1.73 -0.19
C TYR A 73 -7.21 -3.12 -0.76
N PHE A 74 -8.46 -3.56 -0.62
CA PHE A 74 -8.98 -4.86 -1.07
C PHE A 74 -10.39 -4.73 -1.68
N GLN A 75 -10.99 -3.52 -1.65
CA GLN A 75 -12.32 -3.24 -2.21
C GLN A 75 -12.27 -3.25 -3.75
N ASP A 76 -13.45 -3.34 -4.39
CA ASP A 76 -13.56 -3.51 -5.84
C ASP A 76 -12.96 -2.37 -6.67
N TRP A 77 -12.87 -1.16 -6.11
CA TRP A 77 -12.31 -0.03 -6.83
C TRP A 77 -10.82 -0.17 -7.18
N ILE A 78 -10.10 -1.14 -6.60
CA ILE A 78 -8.71 -1.45 -6.95
C ILE A 78 -8.59 -2.58 -7.98
N ILE A 79 -9.70 -3.16 -8.45
CA ILE A 79 -9.67 -4.22 -9.46
C ILE A 79 -8.89 -3.77 -10.71
N PRO A 80 -9.09 -2.55 -11.27
CA PRO A 80 -8.30 -2.09 -12.42
C PRO A 80 -6.79 -2.04 -12.16
N VAL A 81 -6.37 -1.81 -10.90
CA VAL A 81 -4.95 -1.87 -10.52
C VAL A 81 -4.44 -3.31 -10.57
N ILE A 82 -5.23 -4.26 -10.03
CA ILE A 82 -4.86 -5.68 -10.03
C ILE A 82 -4.80 -6.20 -11.47
N GLU A 83 -5.81 -5.90 -12.29
CA GLU A 83 -5.89 -6.33 -13.70
C GLU A 83 -4.69 -5.86 -14.54
N GLN A 84 -4.22 -4.64 -14.32
CA GLN A 84 -3.10 -4.08 -15.06
C GLN A 84 -1.73 -4.39 -14.46
N ALA A 85 -1.67 -4.83 -13.19
CA ALA A 85 -0.41 -5.15 -12.56
C ALA A 85 0.25 -6.38 -13.19
N ASP A 86 1.53 -6.29 -13.50
CA ASP A 86 2.36 -7.43 -13.88
C ASP A 86 2.70 -8.27 -12.64
N LYS A 87 2.83 -7.61 -11.49
CA LYS A 87 3.19 -8.24 -10.23
C LYS A 87 2.47 -7.60 -9.05
N VAL A 88 2.04 -8.44 -8.11
CA VAL A 88 1.49 -8.01 -6.82
C VAL A 88 2.45 -8.43 -5.70
N ILE A 89 2.91 -7.46 -4.92
CA ILE A 89 3.80 -7.70 -3.78
C ILE A 89 3.04 -7.46 -2.49
N ILE A 90 3.03 -8.45 -1.62
CA ILE A 90 2.35 -8.36 -0.31
C ILE A 90 3.40 -8.37 0.80
N LEU A 91 3.54 -7.23 1.49
CA LEU A 91 4.40 -7.14 2.67
C LEU A 91 3.67 -7.65 3.91
N LYS A 92 4.16 -8.76 4.44
CA LYS A 92 3.61 -9.45 5.62
C LYS A 92 4.68 -9.70 6.69
N PRO A 93 5.35 -8.66 7.23
CA PRO A 93 6.28 -8.86 8.33
C PRO A 93 5.57 -9.37 9.58
N PRO A 94 6.31 -10.01 10.52
CA PRO A 94 5.75 -10.54 11.75
C PRO A 94 4.88 -9.51 12.49
N ARG A 95 3.75 -9.97 13.02
CA ARG A 95 2.75 -9.11 13.67
C ARG A 95 3.36 -8.22 14.77
N ARG A 96 4.24 -8.79 15.62
CA ARG A 96 4.90 -8.02 16.69
C ARG A 96 5.69 -6.84 16.15
N LEU A 97 6.40 -7.02 15.04
CA LEU A 97 7.17 -5.96 14.40
C LEU A 97 6.26 -4.87 13.83
N ARG A 98 5.13 -5.23 13.22
CA ARG A 98 4.15 -4.26 12.72
C ARG A 98 3.54 -3.45 13.86
N GLN A 99 3.13 -4.10 14.94
CA GLN A 99 2.58 -3.44 16.13
C GLN A 99 3.60 -2.47 16.76
N PHE A 100 4.84 -2.92 16.91
CA PHE A 100 5.92 -2.06 17.42
C PHE A 100 6.11 -0.81 16.53
N ARG A 101 6.13 -0.97 15.21
CA ARG A 101 6.24 0.15 14.26
C ARG A 101 5.05 1.11 14.35
N ILE A 102 3.83 0.60 14.52
CA ILE A 102 2.62 1.41 14.70
C ILE A 102 2.74 2.23 15.97
N ILE A 103 3.07 1.60 17.11
CA ILE A 103 3.22 2.26 18.41
C ILE A 103 4.31 3.33 18.33
N LYS A 104 5.51 2.97 17.85
CA LYS A 104 6.65 3.90 17.73
C LYS A 104 6.27 5.13 16.89
N ARG A 105 5.62 4.95 15.74
CA ARG A 105 5.18 6.03 14.88
C ARG A 105 4.12 6.90 15.55
N SER A 106 3.11 6.31 16.20
CA SER A 106 2.07 7.06 16.90
C SER A 106 2.64 7.88 18.04
N LEU A 107 3.56 7.34 18.83
CA LEU A 107 4.26 8.09 19.89
C LEU A 107 5.05 9.27 19.31
N ARG A 108 5.86 9.06 18.26
CA ARG A 108 6.62 10.14 17.61
C ARG A 108 5.73 11.27 17.10
N ARG A 109 4.54 10.94 16.58
CA ARG A 109 3.56 11.92 16.11
C ARG A 109 2.83 12.61 17.26
N MET A 110 2.53 11.92 18.34
CA MET A 110 1.96 12.52 19.55
C MET A 110 2.92 13.54 20.17
N PHE A 111 4.22 13.25 20.19
CA PHE A 111 5.27 14.16 20.66
C PHE A 111 5.78 15.15 19.61
N HIS A 112 5.08 15.32 18.48
CA HIS A 112 5.41 16.27 17.41
C HIS A 112 6.80 16.07 16.76
N ILE A 113 7.40 14.90 16.91
CA ILE A 113 8.69 14.55 16.29
C ILE A 113 8.53 14.27 14.78
N GLU A 114 7.32 13.83 14.37
CA GLU A 114 6.98 13.59 12.97
C GLU A 114 5.71 14.38 12.59
N PRO A 115 5.57 14.81 11.31
CA PRO A 115 4.36 15.50 10.85
C PRO A 115 3.12 14.62 11.00
N LYS A 116 2.07 15.20 11.52
CA LYS A 116 0.77 14.52 11.71
C LYS A 116 0.02 14.49 10.38
N LYS A 117 -0.15 13.30 9.80
CA LYS A 117 -1.12 13.12 8.69
C LYS A 117 -2.58 13.14 9.20
N HIS A 118 -2.82 12.78 10.48
CA HIS A 118 -4.13 12.72 11.14
C HIS A 118 -4.00 13.10 12.61
N ARG A 119 -5.13 13.36 13.26
CA ARG A 119 -5.18 13.59 14.70
C ARG A 119 -4.85 12.29 15.44
N GLU A 120 -3.62 12.18 15.92
CA GLU A 120 -3.18 11.03 16.70
C GLU A 120 -3.68 11.16 18.14
N ASN A 121 -4.37 10.14 18.60
CA ASN A 121 -4.79 9.97 19.99
C ASN A 121 -4.75 8.47 20.37
N PRO A 122 -4.84 8.11 21.65
CA PRO A 122 -4.80 6.71 22.08
C PRO A 122 -5.89 5.84 21.43
N ILE A 123 -7.06 6.40 21.14
CA ILE A 123 -8.17 5.69 20.48
C ILE A 123 -7.78 5.34 19.03
N THR A 124 -7.16 6.28 18.33
CA THR A 124 -6.67 6.05 16.96
C THR A 124 -5.58 4.98 16.94
N LEU A 125 -4.67 4.99 17.92
CA LEU A 125 -3.66 3.96 18.07
C LEU A 125 -4.29 2.57 18.26
N PHE A 126 -5.25 2.45 19.19
CA PHE A 126 -5.94 1.18 19.42
C PHE A 126 -6.65 0.67 18.16
N ARG A 127 -7.36 1.55 17.43
CA ARG A 127 -8.00 1.22 16.15
C ARG A 127 -7.00 0.72 15.11
N LEU A 128 -5.83 1.34 15.00
CA LEU A 128 -4.77 0.92 14.07
C LEU A 128 -4.20 -0.45 14.43
N LEU A 129 -4.00 -0.73 15.72
CA LEU A 129 -3.53 -2.04 16.18
C LEU A 129 -4.56 -3.14 15.90
N ARG A 130 -5.84 -2.87 16.19
CA ARG A 130 -6.95 -3.77 15.87
C ARG A 130 -7.04 -4.00 14.35
N TRP A 131 -6.99 -2.95 13.56
CA TRP A 131 -7.03 -3.05 12.10
C TRP A 131 -5.83 -3.82 11.53
N SER A 132 -4.63 -3.62 12.07
CA SER A 132 -3.45 -4.40 11.68
C SER A 132 -3.65 -5.92 11.93
N TYR A 133 -4.40 -6.28 12.96
CA TYR A 133 -4.78 -7.68 13.22
C TYR A 133 -5.85 -8.19 12.25
N GLU A 134 -6.91 -7.42 12.06
CA GLU A 134 -8.03 -7.78 11.17
C GLU A 134 -7.59 -7.86 9.70
N TYR A 135 -6.58 -7.08 9.31
CA TYR A 135 -6.05 -7.11 7.95
C TYR A 135 -5.60 -8.51 7.54
N GLU A 136 -4.84 -9.20 8.37
CA GLU A 136 -4.36 -10.55 8.03
C GLU A 136 -5.48 -11.58 7.97
N LYS A 137 -6.45 -11.48 8.89
CA LYS A 137 -7.49 -12.49 9.02
C LYS A 137 -8.65 -12.32 8.05
N LYS A 138 -8.99 -11.06 7.74
CA LYS A 138 -10.20 -10.75 6.97
C LYS A 138 -9.89 -10.20 5.57
N TYR A 139 -8.95 -9.27 5.48
CA TYR A 139 -8.80 -8.47 4.25
C TYR A 139 -7.74 -9.02 3.30
N LEU A 140 -6.66 -9.58 3.83
CA LEU A 140 -5.65 -10.23 3.02
C LEU A 140 -6.20 -11.43 2.23
N PRO A 141 -7.02 -12.34 2.80
CA PRO A 141 -7.63 -13.41 2.01
C PRO A 141 -8.49 -12.91 0.85
N ILE A 142 -9.27 -11.82 1.05
CA ILE A 142 -10.08 -11.21 -0.01
C ILE A 142 -9.18 -10.68 -1.14
N LEU A 143 -8.07 -10.01 -0.79
CA LEU A 143 -7.12 -9.52 -1.78
C LEU A 143 -6.49 -10.67 -2.56
N LEU A 144 -6.08 -11.74 -1.88
CA LEU A 144 -5.51 -12.93 -2.52
C LEU A 144 -6.49 -13.63 -3.45
N GLU A 145 -7.76 -13.70 -3.08
CA GLU A 145 -8.80 -14.25 -3.95
C GLU A 145 -8.94 -13.43 -5.24
N LYS A 146 -8.94 -12.09 -5.13
CA LYS A 146 -9.01 -11.20 -6.29
C LYS A 146 -7.80 -11.33 -7.19
N THR A 147 -6.59 -11.37 -6.62
CA THR A 147 -5.37 -11.55 -7.41
C THR A 147 -5.33 -12.90 -8.12
N LYS A 148 -5.88 -13.95 -7.48
CA LYS A 148 -6.02 -15.27 -8.09
C LYS A 148 -7.02 -15.27 -9.25
N LYS A 149 -8.17 -14.58 -9.11
CA LYS A 149 -9.16 -14.44 -10.19
C LYS A 149 -8.57 -13.77 -11.43
N GLU A 150 -7.68 -12.81 -11.24
CA GLU A 150 -6.98 -12.09 -12.30
C GLU A 150 -5.66 -12.79 -12.73
N ASN A 151 -5.42 -14.03 -12.32
CA ASN A 151 -4.23 -14.81 -12.64
C ASN A 151 -2.90 -14.06 -12.38
N LYS A 152 -2.83 -13.27 -11.30
CA LYS A 152 -1.64 -12.44 -11.01
C LYS A 152 -0.57 -13.19 -10.23
N ILE A 153 0.69 -12.90 -10.57
CA ILE A 153 1.84 -13.37 -9.79
C ILE A 153 1.87 -12.60 -8.48
N VAL A 154 1.73 -13.32 -7.36
CA VAL A 154 1.76 -12.74 -6.01
C VAL A 154 3.04 -13.15 -5.31
N GLU A 155 3.84 -12.19 -4.89
CA GLU A 155 5.02 -12.39 -4.05
C GLU A 155 4.75 -11.92 -2.63
N MET A 156 4.96 -12.79 -1.64
CA MET A 156 4.87 -12.42 -0.23
C MET A 156 6.25 -12.16 0.35
N ILE A 157 6.43 -10.99 0.95
CA ILE A 157 7.68 -10.55 1.55
C ILE A 157 7.46 -10.26 3.03
N ASP A 158 8.29 -10.83 3.90
CA ASP A 158 8.23 -10.63 5.36
C ASP A 158 9.11 -9.48 5.86
N SER A 159 10.01 -8.97 5.00
CA SER A 159 10.90 -7.85 5.33
C SER A 159 10.98 -6.83 4.20
N PRO A 160 10.86 -5.51 4.49
CA PRO A 160 11.07 -4.45 3.51
C PRO A 160 12.53 -4.31 3.07
N ASN A 161 13.45 -5.05 3.70
CA ASN A 161 14.86 -5.12 3.33
C ASN A 161 15.16 -6.32 2.41
N HIS A 162 14.13 -7.05 1.99
CA HIS A 162 14.30 -8.13 1.02
C HIS A 162 14.93 -7.55 -0.25
N LYS A 163 16.05 -8.15 -0.68
CA LYS A 163 16.79 -7.65 -1.85
C LYS A 163 15.91 -7.76 -3.09
N ILE A 164 15.78 -6.66 -3.78
CA ILE A 164 14.97 -6.48 -4.99
C ILE A 164 15.51 -7.30 -6.19
N HIS A 165 16.63 -7.97 -6.03
CA HIS A 165 17.30 -8.76 -7.09
C HIS A 165 16.39 -9.78 -7.80
N PHE A 166 15.29 -10.21 -7.18
CA PHE A 166 14.39 -11.21 -7.77
C PHE A 166 13.29 -10.64 -8.69
N ILE A 167 13.11 -9.32 -8.72
CA ILE A 167 12.01 -8.71 -9.49
C ILE A 167 12.34 -8.61 -10.97
N LEU A 168 13.62 -8.51 -11.34
CA LEU A 168 14.05 -8.28 -12.71
C LEU A 168 14.30 -9.55 -13.53
N THR A 169 14.44 -10.71 -12.91
CA THR A 169 14.82 -11.95 -13.62
C THR A 169 13.68 -12.70 -14.29
N ASN A 170 12.42 -12.35 -14.03
CA ASN A 170 11.25 -13.02 -14.60
C ASN A 170 10.54 -12.22 -15.71
N THR A 171 11.11 -11.12 -16.19
CA THR A 171 10.55 -10.35 -17.32
C THR A 171 11.27 -10.57 -18.66
N THR A 172 12.22 -11.50 -18.70
CA THR A 172 12.93 -11.82 -19.95
C THR A 172 12.82 -13.31 -20.27
N THR A 173 11.61 -13.78 -20.54
CA THR A 173 11.43 -15.03 -21.30
C THR A 173 10.06 -15.00 -21.97
N THR A 174 9.99 -14.43 -23.14
CA THR A 174 9.32 -14.87 -24.38
C THR A 174 9.65 -13.89 -25.47
#